data_57fc4f22423ce268a879c8fbbf51b7d3
#
_entry.id   57fc4f22423ce268a879c8fbbf51b7d3
#
_cell.length_a   1.000
_cell.length_b   1.000
_cell.length_c   1.000
_cell.angle_alpha   90.00
_cell.angle_beta   90.00
_cell.angle_gamma   90.00
#
_symmetry.space_group_name_H-M   'P 1'
#
loop_
_entity.id
_entity.type
_entity.pdbx_description
1 polymer ?
#
loop_
_entity_poly.entity_id
_entity_poly.type
_entity_poly.pdbx_seq_one_letter_code
_entity_poly.pdbx_strand_id
1 'polypeptide(L)'
;MATVFVNGKQQDHVREGLVRVITGSIDFASNGDADMIKITDEVKEAVRQTGLSDGTVTLFVPGATGALTTLEFEPGVVEDVQTALDVVAPADRFYQHNVNLGDGNGHSHVRAGLVGPSLVVPFVDGRLTLGIYQNIVFCDFDARPRERSVVVQVMGV
;
A
#
# COMPACT_ATOMS: atom_id res chain seq x y z
N MET A 1 -11.93 -23.73 -19.83
CA MET A 1 -11.56 -23.51 -18.43
C MET A 1 -10.06 -23.20 -18.41
N ALA A 2 -9.65 -22.12 -17.76
CA ALA A 2 -8.23 -21.85 -17.56
C ALA A 2 -7.75 -22.75 -16.41
N THR A 3 -6.72 -23.54 -16.63
CA THR A 3 -6.10 -24.34 -15.58
C THR A 3 -5.06 -23.47 -14.86
N VAL A 4 -5.24 -23.27 -13.56
CA VAL A 4 -4.28 -22.54 -12.74
C VAL A 4 -3.31 -23.53 -12.11
N PHE A 5 -2.01 -23.34 -12.33
CA PHE A 5 -0.96 -24.15 -11.72
C PHE A 5 -0.35 -23.36 -10.56
N VAL A 6 -0.40 -23.92 -9.36
CA VAL A 6 0.32 -23.40 -8.20
C VAL A 6 1.35 -24.45 -7.79
N ASN A 7 2.62 -24.08 -7.74
CA ASN A 7 3.74 -24.99 -7.42
C ASN A 7 3.82 -26.23 -8.32
N GLY A 8 3.50 -26.08 -9.62
CA GLY A 8 3.54 -27.17 -10.59
C GLY A 8 2.44 -28.24 -10.40
N LYS A 9 1.51 -28.02 -9.50
CA LYS A 9 0.34 -28.88 -9.30
C LYS A 9 -0.91 -28.16 -9.77
N GLN A 10 -1.78 -28.89 -10.46
CA GLN A 10 -3.13 -28.41 -10.75
C GLN A 10 -3.87 -28.27 -9.41
N GLN A 11 -4.31 -27.05 -9.11
CA GLN A 11 -5.20 -26.80 -7.96
C GLN A 11 -6.46 -26.17 -8.50
N ASP A 12 -7.56 -26.90 -8.40
CA ASP A 12 -8.88 -26.40 -8.70
C ASP A 12 -9.50 -25.84 -7.40
N HIS A 13 -8.98 -24.67 -6.94
CA HIS A 13 -9.60 -23.92 -5.87
C HIS A 13 -10.64 -23.00 -6.52
N VAL A 14 -11.86 -23.48 -6.62
CA VAL A 14 -12.99 -22.72 -7.15
C VAL A 14 -13.92 -22.38 -6.00
N ARG A 15 -14.18 -21.09 -5.82
CA ARG A 15 -15.24 -20.57 -4.95
C ARG A 15 -16.30 -19.94 -5.82
N GLU A 16 -17.53 -20.31 -5.55
CA GLU A 16 -18.72 -19.74 -6.19
C GLU A 16 -19.61 -19.10 -5.13
N GLY A 17 -20.13 -17.93 -5.43
CA GLY A 17 -20.99 -17.21 -4.49
C GLY A 17 -21.41 -15.85 -4.99
N LEU A 18 -22.20 -15.16 -4.17
CA LEU A 18 -22.55 -13.77 -4.41
C LEU A 18 -21.33 -12.89 -4.09
N VAL A 19 -20.79 -12.23 -5.12
CA VAL A 19 -19.72 -11.27 -4.93
C VAL A 19 -20.23 -10.07 -4.13
N ARG A 20 -19.52 -9.75 -3.05
CA ARG A 20 -19.75 -8.55 -2.23
C ARG A 20 -18.59 -7.58 -2.39
N VAL A 21 -18.91 -6.29 -2.35
CA VAL A 21 -17.93 -5.19 -2.32
C VAL A 21 -18.16 -4.40 -1.05
N ILE A 22 -17.14 -4.31 -0.20
CA ILE A 22 -17.20 -3.62 1.09
C ILE A 22 -16.07 -2.61 1.11
N THR A 23 -16.40 -1.33 1.35
CA THR A 23 -15.42 -0.23 1.35
C THR A 23 -15.39 0.43 2.71
N GLY A 24 -14.20 0.66 3.23
CA GLY A 24 -13.91 1.37 4.47
C GLY A 24 -12.61 2.16 4.37
N SER A 25 -12.08 2.59 5.50
CA SER A 25 -10.78 3.27 5.59
C SER A 25 -9.97 2.77 6.78
N ILE A 26 -8.65 2.98 6.68
CA ILE A 26 -7.69 2.90 7.78
C ILE A 26 -7.14 4.30 7.97
N ASP A 27 -7.36 4.89 9.15
CA ASP A 27 -6.98 6.26 9.47
C ASP A 27 -5.88 6.28 10.52
N PHE A 28 -4.83 7.09 10.31
CA PHE A 28 -3.68 7.19 11.21
C PHE A 28 -2.93 8.50 11.01
N ALA A 29 -2.17 8.90 12.04
CA ALA A 29 -1.23 10.02 11.97
C ALA A 29 0.11 9.57 11.37
N SER A 30 0.77 10.45 10.62
CA SER A 30 2.10 10.26 10.06
C SER A 30 2.98 11.47 10.37
N ASN A 31 4.28 11.23 10.51
CA ASN A 31 5.26 12.31 10.72
C ASN A 31 5.66 13.03 9.43
N GLY A 32 5.39 12.42 8.27
CA GLY A 32 5.94 12.89 6.99
C GLY A 32 7.42 12.55 6.82
N ASP A 33 8.09 13.20 5.90
CA ASP A 33 9.54 13.06 5.65
C ASP A 33 10.01 11.61 5.42
N ALA A 34 9.32 10.91 4.51
CA ALA A 34 9.52 9.51 4.20
C ALA A 34 9.20 8.55 5.39
N ASP A 35 8.28 8.94 6.27
CA ASP A 35 7.75 8.05 7.30
C ASP A 35 7.10 6.82 6.66
N MET A 36 7.51 5.63 7.11
CA MET A 36 7.01 4.36 6.62
C MET A 36 6.24 3.65 7.72
N ILE A 37 4.95 3.41 7.47
CA ILE A 37 4.02 2.88 8.45
C ILE A 37 3.52 1.50 7.99
N LYS A 38 3.79 0.47 8.76
CA LYS A 38 3.26 -0.87 8.51
C LYS A 38 1.76 -0.89 8.86
N ILE A 39 0.93 -1.24 7.89
CA ILE A 39 -0.53 -1.34 8.02
C ILE A 39 -1.05 -2.76 7.71
N THR A 40 -0.16 -3.75 7.74
CA THR A 40 -0.51 -5.14 7.40
C THR A 40 -1.60 -5.71 8.28
N ASP A 41 -1.54 -5.44 9.59
CA ASP A 41 -2.45 -6.05 10.56
C ASP A 41 -3.83 -5.37 10.50
N GLU A 42 -3.89 -4.08 10.23
CA GLU A 42 -5.12 -3.33 9.97
C GLU A 42 -5.83 -3.86 8.71
N VAL A 43 -5.07 -4.14 7.64
CA VAL A 43 -5.62 -4.71 6.40
C VAL A 43 -6.11 -6.14 6.61
N LYS A 44 -5.38 -6.98 7.36
CA LYS A 44 -5.85 -8.33 7.75
C LYS A 44 -7.17 -8.26 8.52
N GLU A 45 -7.25 -7.34 9.48
CA GLU A 45 -8.45 -7.14 10.28
C GLU A 45 -9.63 -6.65 9.42
N ALA A 46 -9.39 -5.72 8.50
CA ALA A 46 -10.42 -5.26 7.56
C ALA A 46 -10.97 -6.42 6.71
N VAL A 47 -10.10 -7.28 6.16
CA VAL A 47 -10.55 -8.49 5.43
C VAL A 47 -11.33 -9.42 6.34
N ARG A 48 -10.85 -9.72 7.54
CA ARG A 48 -11.51 -10.61 8.50
C ARG A 48 -12.92 -10.14 8.87
N GLN A 49 -13.11 -8.83 9.05
CA GLN A 49 -14.42 -8.23 9.40
C GLN A 49 -15.45 -8.38 8.30
N THR A 50 -15.05 -8.56 7.03
CA THR A 50 -16.01 -8.77 5.95
C THR A 50 -16.69 -10.14 6.00
N GLY A 51 -16.04 -11.14 6.59
CA GLY A 51 -16.45 -12.53 6.59
C GLY A 51 -16.34 -13.21 5.21
N LEU A 52 -15.69 -12.56 4.23
CA LEU A 52 -15.45 -13.15 2.91
C LEU A 52 -14.32 -14.17 2.97
N SER A 53 -14.46 -15.23 2.19
CA SER A 53 -13.46 -16.32 2.12
C SER A 53 -12.36 -16.04 1.14
N ASP A 54 -12.70 -15.65 -0.07
CA ASP A 54 -11.78 -15.53 -1.20
C ASP A 54 -12.06 -14.27 -1.99
N GLY A 55 -10.99 -13.59 -2.43
CA GLY A 55 -11.15 -12.36 -3.17
C GLY A 55 -9.87 -11.52 -3.23
N THR A 56 -10.07 -10.22 -3.34
CA THR A 56 -9.00 -9.23 -3.33
C THR A 56 -9.31 -8.09 -2.37
N VAL A 57 -8.28 -7.57 -1.72
CA VAL A 57 -8.34 -6.28 -1.07
C VAL A 57 -7.55 -5.27 -1.91
N THR A 58 -8.22 -4.17 -2.25
CA THR A 58 -7.63 -3.03 -2.93
C THR A 58 -7.43 -1.91 -1.92
N LEU A 59 -6.22 -1.39 -1.85
CA LEU A 59 -5.84 -0.25 -1.03
C LEU A 59 -5.57 0.94 -1.93
N PHE A 60 -6.01 2.12 -1.53
CA PHE A 60 -5.79 3.34 -2.30
C PHE A 60 -5.56 4.55 -1.39
N VAL A 61 -4.54 5.34 -1.70
CA VAL A 61 -4.22 6.60 -1.02
C VAL A 61 -4.88 7.76 -1.79
N PRO A 62 -5.92 8.42 -1.25
CA PRO A 62 -6.51 9.60 -1.88
C PRO A 62 -5.66 10.84 -1.58
N GLY A 63 -4.49 10.93 -2.21
CA GLY A 63 -3.54 12.01 -2.01
C GLY A 63 -2.36 11.92 -2.98
N ALA A 64 -1.56 12.99 -3.05
CA ALA A 64 -0.47 13.11 -4.02
C ALA A 64 0.94 13.08 -3.39
N THR A 65 1.03 12.87 -2.07
CA THR A 65 2.28 12.82 -1.31
C THR A 65 2.43 11.55 -0.47
N GLY A 66 1.45 10.64 -0.55
CA GLY A 66 1.48 9.32 0.07
C GLY A 66 1.47 8.22 -0.97
N ALA A 67 1.98 7.03 -0.62
CA ALA A 67 2.04 5.88 -1.50
C ALA A 67 1.90 4.56 -0.73
N LEU A 68 1.72 3.46 -1.46
CA LEU A 68 1.61 2.11 -0.91
C LEU A 68 2.60 1.17 -1.60
N THR A 69 3.24 0.33 -0.81
CA THR A 69 4.11 -0.73 -1.31
C THR A 69 4.06 -1.97 -0.42
N THR A 70 4.76 -3.02 -0.83
CA THR A 70 5.10 -4.14 0.05
C THR A 70 6.61 -4.26 0.16
N LEU A 71 7.10 -4.48 1.37
CA LEU A 71 8.52 -4.71 1.63
C LEU A 71 8.70 -5.57 2.89
N GLU A 72 9.89 -6.08 3.12
CA GLU A 72 10.29 -6.59 4.43
C GLU A 72 10.44 -5.40 5.38
N PHE A 73 9.51 -5.28 6.34
CA PHE A 73 9.47 -4.14 7.24
C PHE A 73 10.42 -4.37 8.43
N GLU A 74 11.71 -4.12 8.18
CA GLU A 74 12.76 -4.13 9.19
C GLU A 74 13.64 -2.87 9.04
N PRO A 75 14.33 -2.43 10.10
CA PRO A 75 14.98 -1.11 10.12
C PRO A 75 15.97 -0.88 8.97
N GLY A 76 16.76 -1.89 8.58
CA GLY A 76 17.75 -1.74 7.52
C GLY A 76 17.11 -1.54 6.15
N VAL A 77 16.09 -2.34 5.80
CA VAL A 77 15.37 -2.17 4.52
C VAL A 77 14.65 -0.83 4.46
N VAL A 78 14.06 -0.39 5.59
CA VAL A 78 13.40 0.93 5.65
C VAL A 78 14.42 2.04 5.37
N GLU A 79 15.59 2.02 6.03
CA GLU A 79 16.67 2.99 5.82
C GLU A 79 17.22 2.95 4.39
N ASP A 80 17.43 1.75 3.83
CA ASP A 80 17.91 1.57 2.46
C ASP A 80 16.92 2.14 1.43
N VAL A 81 15.62 1.94 1.62
CA VAL A 81 14.57 2.51 0.74
C VAL A 81 14.53 4.02 0.86
N GLN A 82 14.62 4.59 2.06
CA GLN A 82 14.70 6.03 2.28
C GLN A 82 15.93 6.62 1.58
N THR A 83 17.11 6.00 1.74
CA THR A 83 18.35 6.39 1.07
C THR A 83 18.24 6.34 -0.45
N ALA A 84 17.62 5.28 -0.99
CA ALA A 84 17.40 5.16 -2.43
C ALA A 84 16.48 6.27 -2.97
N LEU A 85 15.44 6.62 -2.22
CA LEU A 85 14.53 7.73 -2.57
C LEU A 85 15.24 9.09 -2.51
N ASP A 86 16.17 9.28 -1.58
CA ASP A 86 17.00 10.50 -1.50
C ASP A 86 17.96 10.64 -2.69
N VAL A 87 18.40 9.54 -3.25
CA VAL A 87 19.20 9.57 -4.50
C VAL A 87 18.35 9.94 -5.72
N VAL A 88 17.14 9.36 -5.82
CA VAL A 88 16.27 9.55 -6.99
C VAL A 88 15.54 10.89 -6.96
N ALA A 89 15.04 11.29 -5.81
CA ALA A 89 14.26 12.51 -5.60
C ALA A 89 14.63 13.20 -4.28
N PRO A 90 15.88 13.78 -4.20
CA PRO A 90 16.35 14.46 -2.99
C PRO A 90 15.52 15.71 -2.67
N ALA A 91 15.33 16.01 -1.38
CA ALA A 91 14.49 17.13 -0.95
C ALA A 91 15.07 18.50 -1.32
N ASP A 92 16.40 18.63 -1.40
CA ASP A 92 17.14 19.88 -1.68
C ASP A 92 17.31 20.18 -3.17
N ARG A 93 16.81 19.33 -4.05
CA ARG A 93 16.86 19.54 -5.50
C ARG A 93 15.90 20.64 -5.94
N PHE A 94 16.20 21.28 -7.07
CA PHE A 94 15.25 22.15 -7.75
C PHE A 94 14.05 21.36 -8.29
N TYR A 95 12.85 21.79 -7.90
CA TYR A 95 11.58 21.27 -8.41
C TYR A 95 10.72 22.39 -8.97
N GLN A 96 10.21 22.20 -10.19
CA GLN A 96 9.33 23.17 -10.83
C GLN A 96 8.03 23.39 -10.02
N HIS A 97 7.57 22.34 -9.31
CA HIS A 97 6.43 22.42 -8.41
C HIS A 97 6.63 23.48 -7.32
N ASN A 98 7.82 23.51 -6.69
CA ASN A 98 8.13 24.47 -5.64
C ASN A 98 8.14 25.93 -6.16
N VAL A 99 8.53 26.13 -7.42
CA VAL A 99 8.48 27.44 -8.07
C VAL A 99 7.04 27.90 -8.30
N ASN A 100 6.18 26.97 -8.70
CA ASN A 100 4.79 27.29 -9.06
C ASN A 100 3.89 27.53 -7.83
N LEU A 101 4.07 26.73 -6.77
CA LEU A 101 3.18 26.71 -5.61
C LEU A 101 3.81 27.19 -4.30
N GLY A 102 5.14 27.16 -4.19
CA GLY A 102 5.88 27.69 -3.03
C GLY A 102 5.79 26.84 -1.75
N ASP A 103 5.32 25.60 -1.85
CA ASP A 103 5.08 24.72 -0.70
C ASP A 103 6.23 23.79 -0.34
N GLY A 104 7.29 23.76 -1.17
CA GLY A 104 8.54 23.07 -0.86
C GLY A 104 8.51 21.54 -0.92
N ASN A 105 7.41 20.92 -1.36
CA ASN A 105 7.20 19.47 -1.33
C ASN A 105 7.26 18.79 -2.71
N GLY A 106 7.93 19.37 -3.70
CA GLY A 106 8.05 18.81 -5.04
C GLY A 106 8.64 17.39 -5.06
N HIS A 107 9.62 17.10 -4.20
CA HIS A 107 10.17 15.75 -4.03
C HIS A 107 9.12 14.74 -3.55
N SER A 108 8.19 15.17 -2.68
CA SER A 108 7.13 14.32 -2.14
C SER A 108 6.22 13.79 -3.25
N HIS A 109 5.83 14.66 -4.19
CA HIS A 109 5.00 14.28 -5.34
C HIS A 109 5.72 13.32 -6.28
N VAL A 110 7.03 13.54 -6.51
CA VAL A 110 7.84 12.65 -7.36
C VAL A 110 7.96 11.28 -6.72
N ARG A 111 8.31 11.20 -5.43
CA ARG A 111 8.40 9.93 -4.69
C ARG A 111 7.08 9.17 -4.68
N ALA A 112 5.97 9.86 -4.37
CA ALA A 112 4.64 9.26 -4.38
C ALA A 112 4.25 8.73 -5.76
N GLY A 113 4.55 9.47 -6.83
CA GLY A 113 4.31 9.04 -8.20
C GLY A 113 5.14 7.84 -8.64
N LEU A 114 6.37 7.71 -8.14
CA LEU A 114 7.26 6.57 -8.43
C LEU A 114 6.83 5.28 -7.72
N VAL A 115 6.40 5.38 -6.46
CA VAL A 115 5.96 4.22 -5.66
C VAL A 115 4.53 3.81 -6.03
N GLY A 116 3.63 4.78 -6.17
CA GLY A 116 2.24 4.56 -6.59
C GLY A 116 1.23 4.60 -5.43
N PRO A 117 -0.03 4.98 -5.76
CA PRO A 117 -1.05 5.24 -4.75
C PRO A 117 -1.87 4.00 -4.37
N SER A 118 -1.67 2.86 -5.02
CA SER A 118 -2.57 1.71 -4.86
C SER A 118 -1.82 0.38 -4.79
N LEU A 119 -2.45 -0.56 -4.09
CA LEU A 119 -1.96 -1.93 -3.96
C LEU A 119 -3.17 -2.88 -3.97
N VAL A 120 -3.04 -4.00 -4.67
CA VAL A 120 -4.03 -5.08 -4.64
C VAL A 120 -3.38 -6.33 -4.10
N VAL A 121 -3.99 -6.94 -3.08
CA VAL A 121 -3.54 -8.20 -2.48
C VAL A 121 -4.67 -9.22 -2.56
N PRO A 122 -4.46 -10.40 -3.15
CA PRO A 122 -5.41 -11.51 -3.06
C PRO A 122 -5.51 -12.04 -1.63
N PHE A 123 -6.66 -12.60 -1.30
CA PHE A 123 -6.83 -13.40 -0.07
C PHE A 123 -7.58 -14.69 -0.37
N VAL A 124 -7.22 -15.74 0.36
CA VAL A 124 -7.78 -17.10 0.27
C VAL A 124 -8.05 -17.60 1.69
N ASP A 125 -9.22 -18.20 1.90
CA ASP A 125 -9.70 -18.62 3.22
C ASP A 125 -9.58 -17.51 4.28
N GLY A 126 -9.90 -16.27 3.89
CA GLY A 126 -9.85 -15.08 4.73
C GLY A 126 -8.43 -14.58 5.09
N ARG A 127 -7.38 -15.09 4.43
CA ARG A 127 -5.99 -14.77 4.71
C ARG A 127 -5.31 -14.14 3.51
N LEU A 128 -4.62 -13.02 3.72
CA LEU A 128 -3.81 -12.38 2.67
C LEU A 128 -2.71 -13.33 2.17
N THR A 129 -2.48 -13.35 0.85
CA THR A 129 -1.47 -14.22 0.21
C THR A 129 -0.07 -13.61 0.22
N LEU A 130 0.25 -12.81 1.23
CA LEU A 130 1.56 -12.20 1.40
C LEU A 130 2.63 -13.25 1.68
N GLY A 131 3.84 -13.03 1.16
CA GLY A 131 5.02 -13.79 1.56
C GLY A 131 5.38 -13.56 3.03
N ILE A 132 6.15 -14.49 3.63
CA ILE A 132 6.44 -14.50 5.08
C ILE A 132 7.09 -13.21 5.60
N TYR A 133 7.91 -12.55 4.78
CA TYR A 133 8.57 -11.27 5.11
C TYR A 133 7.86 -10.05 4.51
N GLN A 134 6.83 -10.26 3.69
CA GLN A 134 6.16 -9.20 2.96
C GLN A 134 5.13 -8.50 3.85
N ASN A 135 5.32 -7.20 4.05
CA ASN A 135 4.39 -6.34 4.78
C ASN A 135 3.81 -5.28 3.87
N ILE A 136 2.56 -4.91 4.10
CA ILE A 136 1.92 -3.76 3.46
C ILE A 136 2.37 -2.51 4.22
N VAL A 137 2.91 -1.56 3.47
CA VAL A 137 3.50 -0.34 4.04
C VAL A 137 2.94 0.89 3.32
N PHE A 138 2.47 1.83 4.13
CA PHE A 138 2.18 3.18 3.69
C PHE A 138 3.43 4.02 3.81
N CYS A 139 3.75 4.79 2.76
CA CYS A 139 4.89 5.70 2.73
C CYS A 139 4.38 7.14 2.67
N ASP A 140 4.71 7.95 3.67
CA ASP A 140 4.39 9.38 3.68
C ASP A 140 5.58 10.21 3.27
N PHE A 141 5.49 10.83 2.11
CA PHE A 141 6.56 11.67 1.57
C PHE A 141 6.33 13.17 1.78
N ASP A 142 5.22 13.58 2.43
CA ASP A 142 4.98 15.00 2.69
C ASP A 142 6.07 15.59 3.61
N ALA A 143 6.35 16.86 3.47
CA ALA A 143 7.38 17.55 4.23
C ALA A 143 6.97 17.86 5.70
N ARG A 144 5.80 17.42 6.14
CA ARG A 144 5.25 17.70 7.49
C ARG A 144 4.29 16.61 7.94
N PRO A 145 4.03 16.49 9.26
CA PRO A 145 3.04 15.56 9.80
C PRO A 145 1.64 15.75 9.17
N ARG A 146 0.94 14.64 8.99
CA ARG A 146 -0.41 14.59 8.41
C ARG A 146 -1.28 13.56 9.12
N GLU A 147 -2.59 13.85 9.14
CA GLU A 147 -3.59 12.78 9.26
C GLU A 147 -3.78 12.15 7.88
N ARG A 148 -3.70 10.82 7.85
CA ARG A 148 -3.78 10.03 6.61
C ARG A 148 -4.93 9.05 6.67
N SER A 149 -5.52 8.81 5.51
CA SER A 149 -6.56 7.81 5.31
C SER A 149 -6.20 6.95 4.12
N VAL A 150 -6.27 5.64 4.27
CA VAL A 150 -6.14 4.67 3.18
C VAL A 150 -7.51 4.04 2.95
N VAL A 151 -8.04 4.21 1.74
CA VAL A 151 -9.27 3.51 1.34
C VAL A 151 -8.98 2.02 1.24
N VAL A 152 -9.83 1.22 1.87
CA VAL A 152 -9.77 -0.25 1.84
C VAL A 152 -11.04 -0.77 1.20
N GLN A 153 -10.90 -1.40 0.04
CA GLN A 153 -12.02 -2.04 -0.63
C GLN A 153 -11.78 -3.54 -0.73
N VAL A 154 -12.64 -4.31 -0.10
CA VAL A 154 -12.60 -5.78 -0.13
C VAL A 154 -13.68 -6.27 -1.08
N MET A 155 -13.30 -7.09 -2.06
CA MET A 155 -14.21 -7.70 -3.02
C MET A 155 -13.98 -9.21 -3.03
N GLY A 156 -15.05 -9.99 -2.86
CA GLY A 156 -14.95 -11.45 -2.82
C GLY A 156 -16.24 -12.17 -2.53
N VAL A 157 -16.14 -13.45 -2.25
CA VAL A 157 -17.25 -14.37 -1.95
C VAL A 157 -17.12 -14.95 -0.55
#